data_499c13c7a76c69ef407808ace7a744e2
#
_entry.id   499c13c7a76c69ef407808ace7a744e2
#
_cell.length_a   1.000
_cell.length_b   1.000
_cell.length_c   1.000
_cell.angle_alpha   90.00
_cell.angle_beta   90.00
_cell.angle_gamma   90.00
#
_symmetry.space_group_name_H-M   'P 1'
#
loop_
_entity.id
_entity.type
_entity.pdbx_description
1 polymer ?
#
loop_
_entity_poly.entity_id
_entity_poly.type
_entity_poly.pdbx_seq_one_letter_code
_entity_poly.pdbx_strand_id
1 'polypeptide(L)'
;MQVTELHPEIDSLQLRYGAKGLSAIYGAGCINNPEVMLMFMNPTGKNISAKPKWTGLRAPWIGTKHIWLLLHKIELLSEKIFQLTQGEWNEGNARAVYEELSAQKIYITNLAKCTQINARHLPDSVFRAYLPSTQKEIAFINPKRIITFGNQVSSILLERPVLVSGYMGNKKETCFIADKNFDVYPVYYPIGQGQRNRPLTVRRIRAILK
;
A
#
# COMPACT_ATOMS: atom_id res chain seq x y z
N MET A 1 8.51 -10.78 17.56
CA MET A 1 7.85 -11.07 16.27
C MET A 1 8.39 -10.11 15.23
N GLN A 2 8.67 -10.55 14.00
CA GLN A 2 9.10 -9.70 12.88
C GLN A 2 8.03 -9.73 11.78
N VAL A 3 7.89 -8.66 10.98
CA VAL A 3 6.93 -8.61 9.85
C VAL A 3 7.07 -9.80 8.90
N THR A 4 8.29 -10.30 8.74
CA THR A 4 8.61 -11.49 7.93
C THR A 4 7.95 -12.78 8.42
N GLU A 5 7.56 -12.86 9.69
CA GLU A 5 6.83 -14.01 10.24
C GLU A 5 5.39 -14.13 9.69
N LEU A 6 4.88 -13.05 9.08
CA LEU A 6 3.59 -13.07 8.38
C LEU A 6 3.69 -13.63 6.94
N HIS A 7 4.89 -13.75 6.37
CA HIS A 7 5.07 -14.16 4.98
C HIS A 7 4.48 -15.55 4.67
N PRO A 8 4.66 -16.60 5.49
CA PRO A 8 4.06 -17.91 5.21
C PRO A 8 2.52 -17.89 5.15
N GLU A 9 1.86 -17.13 6.05
CA GLU A 9 0.41 -16.94 6.03
C GLU A 9 -0.03 -16.21 4.75
N ILE A 10 0.67 -15.15 4.39
CA ILE A 10 0.41 -14.35 3.18
C ILE A 10 0.62 -15.18 1.90
N ASP A 11 1.68 -15.98 1.83
CA ASP A 11 1.97 -16.85 0.69
C ASP A 11 0.90 -17.96 0.54
N SER A 12 0.40 -18.51 1.65
CA SER A 12 -0.73 -19.43 1.63
C SER A 12 -2.00 -18.78 1.05
N LEU A 13 -2.29 -17.53 1.45
CA LEU A 13 -3.40 -16.78 0.88
C LEU A 13 -3.19 -16.42 -0.60
N GLN A 14 -1.94 -16.20 -1.03
CA GLN A 14 -1.61 -16.02 -2.46
C GLN A 14 -1.95 -17.29 -3.26
N LEU A 15 -1.60 -18.44 -2.76
CA LEU A 15 -1.92 -19.73 -3.44
C LEU A 15 -3.43 -19.92 -3.59
N ARG A 16 -4.22 -19.47 -2.61
CA ARG A 16 -5.68 -19.59 -2.60
C ARG A 16 -6.38 -18.55 -3.46
N TYR A 17 -5.95 -17.32 -3.43
CA TYR A 17 -6.68 -16.17 -4.01
C TYR A 17 -5.94 -15.44 -5.13
N GLY A 18 -4.64 -15.65 -5.24
CA GLY A 18 -3.80 -15.01 -6.24
C GLY A 18 -3.81 -15.69 -7.60
N ALA A 19 -3.29 -15.01 -8.59
CA ALA A 19 -3.11 -15.56 -9.91
C ALA A 19 -1.98 -16.61 -9.91
N LYS A 20 -2.21 -17.73 -10.59
CA LYS A 20 -1.23 -18.81 -10.74
C LYS A 20 0.05 -18.27 -11.40
N GLY A 21 1.20 -18.64 -10.87
CA GLY A 21 2.51 -18.23 -11.38
C GLY A 21 2.95 -16.82 -10.98
N LEU A 22 2.19 -16.13 -10.12
CA LEU A 22 2.60 -14.86 -9.51
C LEU A 22 2.79 -15.02 -7.99
N SER A 23 3.74 -14.27 -7.44
CA SER A 23 4.05 -14.27 -6.00
C SER A 23 3.23 -13.21 -5.25
N ALA A 24 3.05 -13.41 -3.95
CA ALA A 24 2.53 -12.38 -3.06
C ALA A 24 3.47 -11.17 -3.01
N ILE A 25 2.89 -9.99 -2.76
CA ILE A 25 3.63 -8.74 -2.57
C ILE A 25 3.48 -8.31 -1.12
N TYR A 26 4.59 -8.15 -0.42
CA TYR A 26 4.62 -7.73 0.97
C TYR A 26 4.66 -6.21 1.11
N GLY A 27 4.40 -5.70 2.31
CA GLY A 27 4.65 -4.30 2.60
C GLY A 27 6.15 -4.01 2.70
N ALA A 28 6.55 -2.77 2.41
CA ALA A 28 7.94 -2.35 2.43
C ALA A 28 8.11 -0.85 2.73
N GLY A 29 9.33 -0.45 3.07
CA GLY A 29 9.70 0.90 3.52
C GLY A 29 10.09 0.90 5.00
N CYS A 30 9.71 1.92 5.75
CA CYS A 30 10.03 2.06 7.17
C CYS A 30 9.21 1.08 8.03
N ILE A 31 9.85 0.08 8.59
CA ILE A 31 9.21 -0.97 9.41
C ILE A 31 9.08 -0.59 10.90
N ASN A 32 9.68 0.50 11.33
CA ASN A 32 9.73 0.92 12.74
C ASN A 32 9.03 2.27 12.92
N ASN A 33 7.78 2.25 13.39
CA ASN A 33 7.00 3.42 13.73
C ASN A 33 7.01 4.50 12.62
N PRO A 34 6.61 4.18 11.37
CA PRO A 34 6.60 5.16 10.30
C PRO A 34 5.63 6.30 10.60
N GLU A 35 5.92 7.50 10.05
CA GLU A 35 5.01 8.64 10.11
C GLU A 35 3.70 8.35 9.37
N VAL A 36 3.81 7.57 8.27
CA VAL A 36 2.65 7.21 7.47
C VAL A 36 2.75 5.80 6.88
N MET A 37 1.65 5.06 6.95
CA MET A 37 1.41 3.83 6.20
C MET A 37 0.45 4.13 5.05
N LEU A 38 0.87 3.85 3.82
CA LEU A 38 0.04 3.97 2.61
C LEU A 38 -0.53 2.60 2.25
N MET A 39 -1.85 2.41 2.39
CA MET A 39 -2.51 1.12 2.19
C MET A 39 -3.38 1.12 0.95
N PHE A 40 -3.00 0.30 -0.03
CA PHE A 40 -3.69 0.12 -1.31
C PHE A 40 -4.54 -1.16 -1.33
N MET A 41 -5.21 -1.44 -2.45
CA MET A 41 -6.08 -2.61 -2.62
C MET A 41 -5.27 -3.91 -2.67
N ASN A 42 -4.85 -4.31 -3.86
CA ASN A 42 -4.06 -5.52 -4.13
C ASN A 42 -3.09 -5.28 -5.29
N PRO A 43 -1.98 -6.00 -5.36
CA PRO A 43 -1.05 -5.93 -6.48
C PRO A 43 -1.61 -6.62 -7.73
N THR A 44 -1.06 -6.25 -8.89
CA THR A 44 -1.35 -6.87 -10.19
C THR A 44 -0.06 -7.31 -10.87
N GLY A 45 -0.16 -8.10 -11.94
CA GLY A 45 0.98 -8.56 -12.73
C GLY A 45 1.80 -7.44 -13.41
N LYS A 46 1.33 -6.18 -13.31
CA LYS A 46 2.15 -5.00 -13.65
C LYS A 46 3.27 -4.76 -12.65
N ASN A 47 3.11 -5.22 -11.41
CA ASN A 47 4.20 -5.24 -10.45
C ASN A 47 5.17 -6.37 -10.82
N ILE A 48 6.33 -6.01 -11.33
CA ILE A 48 7.31 -7.00 -11.82
C ILE A 48 7.91 -7.84 -10.70
N SER A 49 7.88 -7.35 -9.45
CA SER A 49 8.41 -8.11 -8.32
C SER A 49 7.53 -9.32 -7.92
N ALA A 50 6.34 -9.43 -8.51
CA ALA A 50 5.53 -10.64 -8.38
C ALA A 50 5.90 -11.75 -9.37
N LYS A 51 6.74 -11.47 -10.37
CA LYS A 51 7.09 -12.42 -11.43
C LYS A 51 8.16 -13.41 -10.96
N PRO A 52 8.13 -14.68 -11.41
CA PRO A 52 9.10 -15.71 -10.99
C PRO A 52 10.57 -15.38 -11.25
N LYS A 53 10.83 -14.57 -12.30
CA LYS A 53 12.20 -14.16 -12.65
C LYS A 53 12.78 -13.06 -11.74
N TRP A 54 11.94 -12.45 -10.88
CA TRP A 54 12.39 -11.42 -9.97
C TRP A 54 12.94 -12.05 -8.69
N THR A 55 14.17 -11.74 -8.35
CA THR A 55 14.90 -12.30 -7.19
C THR A 55 15.06 -11.28 -6.05
N GLY A 56 14.78 -10.00 -6.32
CA GLY A 56 14.94 -8.92 -5.35
C GLY A 56 13.73 -8.72 -4.42
N LEU A 57 13.62 -7.52 -3.89
CA LEU A 57 12.55 -7.12 -2.96
C LEU A 57 11.15 -7.30 -3.57
N ARG A 58 10.29 -8.09 -2.95
CA ARG A 58 8.87 -8.24 -3.32
C ARG A 58 8.03 -7.16 -2.63
N ALA A 59 7.94 -6.00 -3.24
CA ALA A 59 7.30 -4.82 -2.66
C ALA A 59 6.28 -4.18 -3.61
N PRO A 60 5.32 -3.37 -3.10
CA PRO A 60 4.28 -2.76 -3.93
C PRO A 60 4.85 -1.85 -5.01
N TRP A 61 4.21 -1.83 -6.18
CA TRP A 61 4.43 -0.86 -7.25
C TRP A 61 5.75 -0.93 -8.03
N ILE A 62 6.65 -1.90 -7.79
CA ILE A 62 7.86 -2.10 -8.58
C ILE A 62 7.49 -2.40 -10.04
N GLY A 63 8.07 -1.66 -11.00
CA GLY A 63 7.74 -1.76 -12.42
C GLY A 63 6.57 -0.88 -12.87
N THR A 64 6.02 -0.04 -11.99
CA THR A 64 4.95 0.90 -12.33
C THR A 64 5.43 2.35 -12.25
N LYS A 65 4.65 3.31 -12.78
CA LYS A 65 5.04 4.74 -12.80
C LYS A 65 4.11 5.65 -12.02
N HIS A 66 2.81 5.35 -12.01
CA HIS A 66 1.79 6.32 -11.60
C HIS A 66 1.79 6.65 -10.12
N ILE A 67 2.12 5.68 -9.25
CA ILE A 67 2.17 5.92 -7.80
C ILE A 67 3.38 6.79 -7.44
N TRP A 68 4.50 6.55 -8.09
CA TRP A 68 5.73 7.30 -7.85
C TRP A 68 5.57 8.78 -8.23
N LEU A 69 4.86 9.07 -9.33
CA LEU A 69 4.47 10.42 -9.68
C LEU A 69 3.56 11.07 -8.60
N LEU A 70 2.67 10.31 -7.98
CA LEU A 70 1.88 10.82 -6.86
C LEU A 70 2.78 11.17 -5.67
N LEU A 71 3.66 10.24 -5.26
CA LEU A 71 4.54 10.43 -4.11
C LEU A 71 5.50 11.61 -4.33
N HIS A 72 6.05 11.74 -5.54
CA HIS A 72 6.87 12.89 -5.91
C HIS A 72 6.06 14.21 -5.82
N LYS A 73 4.84 14.25 -6.37
CA LYS A 73 3.98 15.45 -6.29
C LYS A 73 3.59 15.87 -4.86
N ILE A 74 3.58 14.96 -3.92
CA ILE A 74 3.30 15.26 -2.50
C ILE A 74 4.58 15.36 -1.66
N GLU A 75 5.74 15.43 -2.32
CA GLU A 75 7.07 15.64 -1.72
C GLU A 75 7.53 14.50 -0.78
N LEU A 76 6.99 13.30 -0.98
CA LEU A 76 7.39 12.07 -0.28
C LEU A 76 8.43 11.25 -1.08
N LEU A 77 8.92 11.75 -2.20
CA LEU A 77 9.95 11.14 -3.02
C LEU A 77 10.78 12.23 -3.68
N SER A 78 12.09 12.18 -3.51
CA SER A 78 13.01 13.16 -4.11
C SER A 78 13.02 13.04 -5.64
N GLU A 79 13.42 14.12 -6.34
CA GLU A 79 13.56 14.12 -7.80
C GLU A 79 14.50 13.01 -8.27
N LYS A 80 15.65 12.85 -7.61
CA LYS A 80 16.65 11.82 -7.94
C LYS A 80 16.04 10.42 -7.96
N ILE A 81 15.31 10.05 -6.92
CA ILE A 81 14.70 8.72 -6.79
C ILE A 81 13.46 8.60 -7.69
N PHE A 82 12.69 9.68 -7.86
CA PHE A 82 11.60 9.70 -8.83
C PHE A 82 12.08 9.36 -10.25
N GLN A 83 13.20 9.91 -10.70
CA GLN A 83 13.76 9.60 -12.02
C GLN A 83 14.11 8.11 -12.17
N LEU A 84 14.61 7.44 -11.14
CA LEU A 84 14.84 5.98 -11.17
C LEU A 84 13.53 5.21 -11.45
N THR A 85 12.40 5.67 -10.92
CA THR A 85 11.10 5.02 -11.11
C THR A 85 10.52 5.18 -12.51
N GLN A 86 11.05 6.12 -13.31
CA GLN A 86 10.60 6.37 -14.68
C GLN A 86 11.38 5.53 -15.72
N GLY A 87 12.55 5.05 -15.34
CA GLY A 87 13.42 4.19 -16.14
C GLY A 87 13.10 2.70 -16.03
N GLU A 88 14.10 1.89 -16.35
CA GLU A 88 14.05 0.45 -16.20
C GLU A 88 14.22 0.05 -14.72
N TRP A 89 13.39 -0.87 -14.26
CA TRP A 89 13.46 -1.38 -12.91
C TRP A 89 14.39 -2.58 -12.80
N ASN A 90 15.30 -2.51 -11.86
CA ASN A 90 16.18 -3.58 -11.42
C ASN A 90 16.21 -3.63 -9.88
N GLU A 91 16.89 -4.62 -9.31
CA GLU A 91 16.96 -4.79 -7.85
C GLU A 91 17.62 -3.60 -7.15
N GLY A 92 18.65 -2.99 -7.74
CA GLY A 92 19.32 -1.80 -7.20
C GLY A 92 18.41 -0.60 -7.15
N ASN A 93 17.68 -0.32 -8.23
CA ASN A 93 16.71 0.77 -8.28
C ASN A 93 15.55 0.54 -7.29
N ALA A 94 15.04 -0.70 -7.20
CA ALA A 94 14.01 -1.04 -6.23
C ALA A 94 14.48 -0.81 -4.79
N ARG A 95 15.69 -1.26 -4.47
CA ARG A 95 16.30 -1.04 -3.16
C ARG A 95 16.42 0.44 -2.83
N ALA A 96 17.01 1.25 -3.73
CA ALA A 96 17.18 2.68 -3.53
C ALA A 96 15.85 3.42 -3.26
N VAL A 97 14.78 3.06 -4.01
CA VAL A 97 13.45 3.63 -3.81
C VAL A 97 12.91 3.31 -2.42
N TYR A 98 13.02 2.06 -1.95
CA TYR A 98 12.48 1.67 -0.65
C TYR A 98 13.36 2.10 0.53
N GLU A 99 14.66 2.28 0.33
CA GLU A 99 15.56 2.92 1.30
C GLU A 99 15.18 4.41 1.51
N GLU A 100 14.89 5.14 0.43
CA GLU A 100 14.39 6.52 0.58
C GLU A 100 13.04 6.56 1.30
N LEU A 101 12.08 5.71 0.95
CA LEU A 101 10.82 5.63 1.68
C LEU A 101 11.04 5.34 3.17
N SER A 102 11.99 4.47 3.48
CA SER A 102 12.35 4.19 4.87
C SER A 102 12.94 5.41 5.57
N ALA A 103 13.84 6.14 4.92
CA ALA A 103 14.43 7.38 5.43
C ALA A 103 13.37 8.47 5.65
N GLN A 104 12.37 8.55 4.77
CA GLN A 104 11.21 9.45 4.87
C GLN A 104 10.14 8.95 5.86
N LYS A 105 10.40 7.83 6.56
CA LYS A 105 9.46 7.18 7.50
C LYS A 105 8.12 6.83 6.88
N ILE A 106 8.16 6.29 5.67
CA ILE A 106 6.98 5.85 4.92
C ILE A 106 6.99 4.32 4.81
N TYR A 107 5.83 3.70 5.06
CA TYR A 107 5.57 2.29 4.78
C TYR A 107 4.48 2.17 3.73
N ILE A 108 4.69 1.32 2.73
CA ILE A 108 3.69 1.07 1.68
C ILE A 108 3.27 -0.40 1.71
N THR A 109 1.96 -0.64 1.72
CA THR A 109 1.40 -1.99 1.70
C THR A 109 0.11 -2.07 0.89
N ASN A 110 -0.38 -3.29 0.69
CA ASN A 110 -1.71 -3.57 0.17
C ASN A 110 -2.56 -4.24 1.25
N LEU A 111 -3.86 -4.01 1.26
CA LEU A 111 -4.78 -4.72 2.17
C LEU A 111 -4.80 -6.22 1.82
N ALA A 112 -5.05 -6.59 0.56
CA ALA A 112 -4.82 -7.95 0.08
C ALA A 112 -3.45 -8.03 -0.60
N LYS A 113 -2.62 -8.99 -0.20
CA LYS A 113 -1.26 -9.17 -0.74
C LYS A 113 -1.24 -10.06 -1.99
N CYS A 114 -2.39 -10.65 -2.36
CA CYS A 114 -2.45 -11.53 -3.52
C CYS A 114 -2.36 -10.75 -4.84
N THR A 115 -1.42 -11.16 -5.67
CA THR A 115 -1.23 -10.59 -7.00
C THR A 115 -2.23 -11.18 -7.98
N GLN A 116 -2.95 -10.33 -8.70
CA GLN A 116 -3.86 -10.68 -9.78
C GLN A 116 -3.21 -10.43 -11.14
N ILE A 117 -3.66 -11.11 -12.20
CA ILE A 117 -3.15 -10.87 -13.57
C ILE A 117 -3.39 -9.41 -13.98
N ASN A 118 -4.57 -8.89 -13.67
CA ASN A 118 -5.00 -7.54 -14.03
C ASN A 118 -5.76 -6.86 -12.89
N ALA A 119 -6.19 -5.63 -13.11
CA ALA A 119 -6.90 -4.81 -12.12
C ALA A 119 -8.41 -5.13 -12.03
N ARG A 120 -8.80 -6.40 -12.13
CA ARG A 120 -10.19 -6.79 -11.86
C ARG A 120 -10.49 -6.60 -10.38
N HIS A 121 -11.72 -6.19 -10.12
CA HIS A 121 -12.23 -6.03 -8.77
C HIS A 121 -12.25 -7.37 -8.04
N LEU A 122 -11.60 -7.44 -6.88
CA LEU A 122 -11.71 -8.57 -5.97
C LEU A 122 -12.93 -8.41 -5.07
N PRO A 123 -13.66 -9.49 -4.76
CA PRO A 123 -14.76 -9.43 -3.81
C PRO A 123 -14.25 -9.15 -2.39
N ASP A 124 -15.11 -8.55 -1.57
CA ASP A 124 -14.79 -8.19 -0.18
C ASP A 124 -14.34 -9.40 0.66
N SER A 125 -14.85 -10.60 0.35
CA SER A 125 -14.46 -11.83 1.04
C SER A 125 -12.96 -12.13 0.94
N VAL A 126 -12.32 -11.79 -0.19
CA VAL A 126 -10.87 -11.94 -0.35
C VAL A 126 -10.13 -10.93 0.53
N PHE A 127 -10.55 -9.66 0.53
CA PHE A 127 -9.93 -8.66 1.40
C PHE A 127 -10.10 -8.99 2.88
N ARG A 128 -11.28 -9.49 3.28
CA ARG A 128 -11.54 -9.94 4.65
C ARG A 128 -10.68 -11.13 5.06
N ALA A 129 -10.32 -12.02 4.13
CA ALA A 129 -9.39 -13.11 4.42
C ALA A 129 -7.96 -12.62 4.74
N TYR A 130 -7.57 -11.44 4.21
CA TYR A 130 -6.28 -10.81 4.53
C TYR A 130 -6.33 -9.89 5.75
N LEU A 131 -7.53 -9.52 6.23
CA LEU A 131 -7.66 -8.54 7.30
C LEU A 131 -6.91 -8.93 8.58
N PRO A 132 -6.96 -10.21 9.08
CA PRO A 132 -6.21 -10.58 10.27
C PRO A 132 -4.70 -10.40 10.15
N SER A 133 -4.09 -10.83 9.03
CA SER A 133 -2.66 -10.62 8.79
C SER A 133 -2.31 -9.15 8.57
N THR A 134 -3.22 -8.36 7.97
CA THR A 134 -3.03 -6.91 7.83
C THR A 134 -3.13 -6.18 9.17
N GLN A 135 -4.02 -6.59 10.06
CA GLN A 135 -4.09 -6.03 11.43
C GLN A 135 -2.82 -6.36 12.23
N LYS A 136 -2.30 -7.59 12.13
CA LYS A 136 -0.99 -7.96 12.71
C LYS A 136 0.13 -7.08 12.12
N GLU A 137 0.16 -6.87 10.79
CA GLU A 137 1.13 -5.99 10.13
C GLU A 137 1.05 -4.55 10.67
N ILE A 138 -0.16 -3.98 10.79
CA ILE A 138 -0.36 -2.64 11.36
C ILE A 138 0.16 -2.55 12.79
N ALA A 139 -0.21 -3.50 13.65
CA ALA A 139 0.23 -3.54 15.04
C ALA A 139 1.75 -3.59 15.16
N PHE A 140 2.38 -4.33 14.25
CA PHE A 140 3.83 -4.54 14.18
C PHE A 140 4.58 -3.29 13.73
N ILE A 141 4.17 -2.75 12.58
CA ILE A 141 4.75 -1.55 11.95
C ILE A 141 4.48 -0.32 12.82
N ASN A 142 3.35 -0.29 13.53
CA ASN A 142 2.94 0.76 14.45
C ASN A 142 3.00 2.17 13.84
N PRO A 143 2.31 2.42 12.70
CA PRO A 143 2.34 3.71 12.02
C PRO A 143 1.62 4.78 12.83
N LYS A 144 2.05 6.04 12.73
CA LYS A 144 1.34 7.17 13.33
C LYS A 144 0.04 7.50 12.58
N ARG A 145 0.03 7.32 11.25
CA ARG A 145 -1.12 7.57 10.38
C ARG A 145 -1.26 6.44 9.37
N ILE A 146 -2.49 6.03 9.08
CA ILE A 146 -2.81 5.07 8.01
C ILE A 146 -3.63 5.79 6.96
N ILE A 147 -3.12 5.91 5.73
CA ILE A 147 -3.86 6.46 4.59
C ILE A 147 -4.37 5.28 3.76
N THR A 148 -5.69 5.14 3.68
CA THR A 148 -6.36 4.07 2.92
C THR A 148 -6.88 4.58 1.59
N PHE A 149 -6.57 3.89 0.49
CA PHE A 149 -6.91 4.33 -0.86
C PHE A 149 -8.16 3.62 -1.40
N GLY A 150 -9.26 4.38 -1.47
CA GLY A 150 -10.54 3.93 -2.03
C GLY A 150 -11.54 3.43 -0.99
N ASN A 151 -12.82 3.38 -1.39
CA ASN A 151 -13.93 2.99 -0.52
C ASN A 151 -13.73 1.59 0.06
N GLN A 152 -13.38 0.61 -0.78
CA GLN A 152 -13.27 -0.79 -0.39
C GLN A 152 -12.20 -1.01 0.68
N VAL A 153 -10.97 -0.50 0.47
CA VAL A 153 -9.88 -0.62 1.45
C VAL A 153 -10.27 0.02 2.78
N SER A 154 -10.84 1.23 2.72
CA SER A 154 -11.28 1.94 3.92
C SER A 154 -12.40 1.21 4.65
N SER A 155 -13.41 0.69 3.91
CA SER A 155 -14.54 -0.01 4.51
C SER A 155 -14.14 -1.33 5.14
N ILE A 156 -13.23 -2.09 4.51
CA ILE A 156 -12.76 -3.36 5.07
C ILE A 156 -11.91 -3.14 6.32
N LEU A 157 -10.95 -2.19 6.28
CA LEU A 157 -10.11 -1.92 7.44
C LEU A 157 -10.91 -1.40 8.64
N LEU A 158 -11.90 -0.53 8.38
CA LEU A 158 -12.76 0.06 9.43
C LEU A 158 -13.97 -0.79 9.77
N GLU A 159 -14.13 -1.94 9.11
CA GLU A 159 -15.22 -2.92 9.30
C GLU A 159 -16.64 -2.31 9.23
N ARG A 160 -16.79 -1.21 8.48
CA ARG A 160 -18.05 -0.51 8.22
C ARG A 160 -18.03 0.19 6.86
N PRO A 161 -19.20 0.51 6.26
CA PRO A 161 -19.25 1.24 5.00
C PRO A 161 -18.59 2.62 5.11
N VAL A 162 -17.70 2.91 4.17
CA VAL A 162 -16.97 4.20 4.06
C VAL A 162 -17.06 4.71 2.64
N LEU A 163 -17.50 5.95 2.48
CA LEU A 163 -17.48 6.69 1.22
C LEU A 163 -16.40 7.78 1.32
N VAL A 164 -15.31 7.62 0.57
CA VAL A 164 -14.17 8.55 0.62
C VAL A 164 -14.53 9.97 0.20
N SER A 165 -15.64 10.18 -0.52
CA SER A 165 -16.17 11.50 -0.86
C SER A 165 -16.63 12.32 0.36
N GLY A 166 -16.93 11.67 1.48
CA GLY A 166 -17.30 12.31 2.74
C GLY A 166 -16.09 12.81 3.57
N TYR A 167 -14.86 12.66 3.06
CA TYR A 167 -13.65 12.99 3.80
C TYR A 167 -12.87 14.12 3.11
N MET A 168 -12.72 15.24 3.82
CA MET A 168 -11.99 16.41 3.37
C MET A 168 -10.96 16.87 4.42
N GLY A 169 -9.97 17.64 4.02
CA GLY A 169 -8.91 18.15 4.91
C GLY A 169 -8.18 17.02 5.65
N ASN A 170 -8.12 17.09 6.96
CA ASN A 170 -7.51 16.11 7.86
C ASN A 170 -8.53 15.26 8.63
N LYS A 171 -9.81 15.20 8.19
CA LYS A 171 -10.84 14.37 8.81
C LYS A 171 -10.40 12.91 8.82
N LYS A 172 -10.41 12.27 9.99
CA LYS A 172 -9.94 10.91 10.21
C LYS A 172 -11.02 10.02 10.85
N GLU A 173 -10.75 8.75 10.84
CA GLU A 173 -11.42 7.70 11.60
C GLU A 173 -10.42 7.07 12.56
N THR A 174 -10.93 6.29 13.49
CA THR A 174 -10.11 5.51 14.41
C THR A 174 -10.37 4.03 14.20
N CYS A 175 -9.29 3.25 14.10
CA CYS A 175 -9.34 1.79 14.04
C CYS A 175 -8.65 1.22 15.29
N PHE A 176 -9.33 0.32 16.00
CA PHE A 176 -8.79 -0.33 17.19
C PHE A 176 -8.17 -1.68 16.81
N ILE A 177 -6.87 -1.85 17.00
CA ILE A 177 -6.11 -3.05 16.63
C ILE A 177 -5.11 -3.35 17.75
N ALA A 178 -5.10 -4.58 18.25
CA ALA A 178 -4.15 -5.04 19.28
C ALA A 178 -4.01 -4.05 20.45
N ASP A 179 -5.15 -3.70 21.06
CA ASP A 179 -5.28 -2.81 22.22
C ASP A 179 -4.77 -1.38 21.99
N LYS A 180 -4.68 -0.94 20.73
CA LYS A 180 -4.25 0.39 20.33
C LYS A 180 -5.16 1.03 19.29
N ASN A 181 -5.34 2.35 19.40
CA ASN A 181 -6.03 3.17 18.43
C ASN A 181 -5.08 3.66 17.33
N PHE A 182 -5.49 3.50 16.07
CA PHE A 182 -4.78 3.99 14.90
C PHE A 182 -5.62 5.01 14.14
N ASP A 183 -5.02 6.13 13.78
CA ASP A 183 -5.65 7.14 12.94
C ASP A 183 -5.70 6.68 11.48
N VAL A 184 -6.89 6.59 10.91
CA VAL A 184 -7.13 6.16 9.52
C VAL A 184 -7.70 7.31 8.71
N TYR A 185 -7.10 7.57 7.56
CA TYR A 185 -7.45 8.66 6.65
C TYR A 185 -7.90 8.09 5.29
N PRO A 186 -9.22 7.93 5.06
CA PRO A 186 -9.73 7.51 3.76
C PRO A 186 -9.46 8.56 2.69
N VAL A 187 -8.88 8.16 1.54
CA VAL A 187 -8.63 9.03 0.38
C VAL A 187 -9.09 8.37 -0.91
N TYR A 188 -9.30 9.17 -1.96
CA TYR A 188 -9.61 8.61 -3.27
C TYR A 188 -8.45 7.76 -3.81
N TYR A 189 -8.81 6.68 -4.51
CA TYR A 189 -7.82 5.89 -5.25
C TYR A 189 -7.35 6.68 -6.50
N PRO A 190 -6.03 6.98 -6.64
CA PRO A 190 -5.57 7.95 -7.63
C PRO A 190 -5.05 7.35 -8.94
N ILE A 191 -5.23 6.04 -9.16
CA ILE A 191 -4.59 5.29 -10.26
C ILE A 191 -5.65 4.56 -11.10
N GLY A 192 -5.31 4.26 -12.36
CA GLY A 192 -6.24 3.62 -13.30
C GLY A 192 -7.49 4.47 -13.50
N GLN A 193 -8.67 3.91 -13.32
CA GLN A 193 -9.95 4.64 -13.42
C GLN A 193 -10.06 5.79 -12.39
N GLY A 194 -9.31 5.74 -11.31
CA GLY A 194 -9.25 6.78 -10.28
C GLY A 194 -8.37 7.99 -10.62
N GLN A 195 -7.69 8.03 -11.77
CA GLN A 195 -6.76 9.12 -12.14
C GLN A 195 -7.42 10.51 -12.10
N ARG A 196 -8.70 10.62 -12.46
CA ARG A 196 -9.48 11.85 -12.37
C ARG A 196 -9.53 12.43 -10.96
N ASN A 197 -9.40 11.60 -9.94
CA ASN A 197 -9.44 12.00 -8.53
C ASN A 197 -8.04 12.33 -7.98
N ARG A 198 -6.98 12.21 -8.78
CA ARG A 198 -5.60 12.45 -8.32
C ARG A 198 -5.40 13.85 -7.71
N PRO A 199 -5.93 14.95 -8.27
CA PRO A 199 -5.80 16.27 -7.65
C PRO A 199 -6.42 16.32 -6.25
N LEU A 200 -7.59 15.70 -6.06
CA LEU A 200 -8.25 15.61 -4.75
C LEU A 200 -7.42 14.78 -3.76
N THR A 201 -6.85 13.67 -4.22
CA THR A 201 -5.97 12.82 -3.41
C THR A 201 -4.72 13.57 -2.97
N VAL A 202 -4.03 14.26 -3.89
CA VAL A 202 -2.83 15.08 -3.59
C VAL A 202 -3.16 16.15 -2.55
N ARG A 203 -4.23 16.93 -2.79
CA ARG A 203 -4.67 17.99 -1.88
C ARG A 203 -4.94 17.44 -0.47
N ARG A 204 -5.61 16.30 -0.39
CA ARG A 204 -5.97 15.69 0.88
C ARG A 204 -4.75 15.12 1.61
N ILE A 205 -3.87 14.39 0.93
CA ILE A 205 -2.66 13.83 1.57
C ILE A 205 -1.78 14.97 2.11
N ARG A 206 -1.60 16.05 1.36
CA ARG A 206 -0.88 17.22 1.85
C ARG A 206 -1.50 17.84 3.12
N ALA A 207 -2.82 17.82 3.24
CA ALA A 207 -3.50 18.30 4.45
C ALA A 207 -3.34 17.35 5.64
N ILE A 208 -3.22 16.04 5.40
CA ILE A 208 -3.00 15.01 6.43
C ILE A 208 -1.57 15.04 6.96
N LEU A 209 -0.59 15.35 6.10
CA LEU A 209 0.84 15.30 6.44
C LEU A 209 1.37 16.60 7.08
N LYS A 210 0.59 17.68 7.03
CA LYS A 210 0.85 18.90 7.80
C LYS A 210 0.56 18.71 9.29
#